data_a3c5db815e07fa0b1a03ec48a678437d
#
_entry.id   a3c5db815e07fa0b1a03ec48a678437d
#
_cell.length_a   1.000
_cell.length_b   1.000
_cell.length_c   1.000
_cell.angle_alpha   90.00
_cell.angle_beta   90.00
_cell.angle_gamma   90.00
#
_symmetry.space_group_name_H-M   'P 1'
#
loop_
_entity.id
_entity.type
_entity.pdbx_description
1 polymer ?
#
loop_
_entity_poly.entity_id
_entity_poly.type
_entity_poly.pdbx_seq_one_letter_code
_entity_poly.pdbx_strand_id
1 'polypeptide(L)'
;MRVFALLFLAFLASGASAIDISNRYRSPRNAERRVRKSTELIVLHTTEAPARSSLNKLCERGEAHYCVTEVGTIYRIIDRDRVAFHAGRSMWNGKEDVDEFSVGIECVGYHDKAMDMVQIRAIRDLVKELQKMYKIPDERVVCHSHVAYGAPNKWQKKNHRGRKRCGMLFAMPSVRTQLGLTRRPASDADVRAKRLVVGDDYLRRVLYGSVDTMKASYPKTPSPTQGQEGGGLLSWLRGNTKKPETKNPDAGKPQISAKNPPPPPPKLVPAPTPVAPVAPVAPKSPPKSIAELKARGYVLKGSVTKGVTASKIAGGRWNSKDTYYTIRNKVIPGDTIDPAHIENGMGIWMK
;
A
#
# COMPACT_ATOMS: atom_id res chain seq x y z
N MET A 1 51.63 -15.04 -42.09
CA MET A 1 50.81 -15.66 -40.99
C MET A 1 50.21 -14.53 -40.22
N ARG A 2 48.88 -14.30 -40.37
CA ARG A 2 48.10 -13.28 -39.59
C ARG A 2 47.27 -14.04 -38.57
N VAL A 3 47.58 -13.86 -37.29
CA VAL A 3 46.86 -14.46 -36.19
C VAL A 3 45.66 -13.54 -35.87
N PHE A 4 44.46 -14.01 -36.15
CA PHE A 4 43.21 -13.35 -35.73
C PHE A 4 42.96 -13.72 -34.26
N ALA A 5 43.10 -12.75 -33.34
CA ALA A 5 42.65 -12.87 -31.94
C ALA A 5 41.14 -12.62 -31.87
N LEU A 6 40.37 -13.68 -31.65
CA LEU A 6 38.92 -13.60 -31.33
C LEU A 6 38.79 -13.16 -29.88
N LEU A 7 38.41 -11.89 -29.64
CA LEU A 7 37.94 -11.43 -28.33
C LEU A 7 36.53 -11.97 -28.10
N PHE A 8 36.42 -12.96 -27.22
CA PHE A 8 35.12 -13.41 -26.66
C PHE A 8 34.66 -12.39 -25.62
N LEU A 9 33.73 -11.51 -25.99
CA LEU A 9 33.06 -10.63 -25.07
C LEU A 9 32.03 -11.46 -24.33
N ALA A 10 32.35 -11.93 -23.11
CA ALA A 10 31.38 -12.55 -22.21
C ALA A 10 30.40 -11.49 -21.72
N PHE A 11 29.23 -11.43 -22.30
CA PHE A 11 28.09 -10.67 -21.77
C PHE A 11 27.63 -11.37 -20.49
N LEU A 12 28.08 -10.87 -19.33
CA LEU A 12 27.50 -11.20 -18.05
C LEU A 12 26.09 -10.61 -18.05
N ALA A 13 25.11 -11.39 -18.45
CA ALA A 13 23.71 -11.11 -18.23
C ALA A 13 23.51 -11.10 -16.71
N SER A 14 23.55 -9.92 -16.10
CA SER A 14 23.08 -9.71 -14.72
C SER A 14 21.60 -10.06 -14.71
N GLY A 15 21.28 -11.29 -14.33
CA GLY A 15 19.92 -11.74 -14.12
C GLY A 15 19.28 -10.86 -13.06
N ALA A 16 18.46 -9.88 -13.47
CA ALA A 16 17.64 -9.12 -12.56
C ALA A 16 16.74 -10.13 -11.84
N SER A 17 17.00 -10.40 -10.56
CA SER A 17 16.16 -11.24 -9.74
C SER A 17 14.75 -10.63 -9.73
N ALA A 18 13.76 -11.42 -10.13
CA ALA A 18 12.36 -10.99 -10.08
C ALA A 18 11.99 -10.63 -8.63
N ILE A 19 11.30 -9.50 -8.44
CA ILE A 19 10.84 -9.06 -7.13
C ILE A 19 9.82 -10.07 -6.60
N ASP A 20 10.05 -10.59 -5.39
CA ASP A 20 9.08 -11.47 -4.74
C ASP A 20 7.89 -10.67 -4.19
N ILE A 21 6.70 -10.95 -4.71
CA ILE A 21 5.46 -10.27 -4.34
C ILE A 21 4.46 -11.31 -3.84
N SER A 22 4.17 -11.24 -2.54
CA SER A 22 3.22 -12.14 -1.88
C SER A 22 1.76 -11.75 -2.19
N ASN A 23 0.93 -12.74 -2.51
CA ASN A 23 -0.52 -12.58 -2.69
C ASN A 23 -1.34 -12.85 -1.40
N ARG A 24 -0.69 -13.04 -0.26
CA ARG A 24 -1.35 -13.41 1.00
C ARG A 24 -2.45 -12.43 1.44
N TYR A 25 -2.29 -11.15 1.13
CA TYR A 25 -3.23 -10.08 1.45
C TYR A 25 -3.96 -9.53 0.22
N ARG A 26 -4.06 -10.34 -0.85
CA ARG A 26 -4.85 -9.93 -2.01
C ARG A 26 -6.30 -9.72 -1.61
N SER A 27 -6.84 -8.54 -1.92
CA SER A 27 -8.18 -8.15 -1.52
C SER A 27 -9.25 -8.98 -2.25
N PRO A 28 -10.31 -9.44 -1.56
CA PRO A 28 -11.46 -10.04 -2.22
C PRO A 28 -12.17 -9.06 -3.16
N ARG A 29 -12.03 -7.74 -2.93
CA ARG A 29 -12.57 -6.70 -3.80
C ARG A 29 -11.85 -6.56 -5.14
N ASN A 30 -10.76 -7.28 -5.34
CA ASN A 30 -9.98 -7.19 -6.58
C ASN A 30 -10.82 -7.50 -7.81
N ALA A 31 -11.72 -8.49 -7.74
CA ALA A 31 -12.59 -8.87 -8.87
C ALA A 31 -13.60 -7.76 -9.24
N GLU A 32 -14.03 -6.95 -8.26
CA GLU A 32 -14.99 -5.86 -8.43
C GLU A 32 -14.36 -4.59 -9.03
N ARG A 33 -13.01 -4.49 -8.97
CA ARG A 33 -12.30 -3.32 -9.46
C ARG A 33 -12.20 -3.34 -10.98
N ARG A 34 -12.61 -2.24 -11.62
CA ARG A 34 -12.47 -2.08 -13.07
C ARG A 34 -11.01 -1.96 -13.49
N VAL A 35 -10.71 -2.34 -14.71
CA VAL A 35 -9.40 -2.15 -15.33
C VAL A 35 -9.14 -0.66 -15.55
N ARG A 36 -7.93 -0.20 -15.22
CA ARG A 36 -7.51 1.18 -15.39
C ARG A 36 -7.16 1.46 -16.85
N LYS A 37 -7.58 2.61 -17.37
CA LYS A 37 -7.34 3.00 -18.77
C LYS A 37 -5.89 3.37 -19.05
N SER A 38 -5.22 4.02 -18.10
CA SER A 38 -3.82 4.44 -18.20
C SER A 38 -3.13 4.42 -16.85
N THR A 39 -1.80 4.36 -16.85
CA THR A 39 -1.01 4.48 -15.62
C THR A 39 0.04 5.58 -15.85
N GLU A 40 -0.15 6.72 -15.20
CA GLU A 40 0.66 7.91 -15.39
C GLU A 40 1.48 8.30 -14.16
N LEU A 41 1.10 7.79 -12.97
CA LEU A 41 1.72 8.11 -11.70
C LEU A 41 1.97 6.87 -10.85
N ILE A 42 3.00 6.93 -10.03
CA ILE A 42 3.16 6.10 -8.83
C ILE A 42 2.96 6.99 -7.61
N VAL A 43 2.03 6.63 -6.72
CA VAL A 43 1.74 7.39 -5.51
C VAL A 43 2.19 6.60 -4.29
N LEU A 44 3.15 7.15 -3.54
CA LEU A 44 3.68 6.57 -2.32
C LEU A 44 2.92 7.10 -1.10
N HIS A 45 2.52 6.17 -0.23
CA HIS A 45 1.78 6.45 1.00
C HIS A 45 2.54 5.95 2.21
N THR A 46 2.20 6.46 3.38
CA THR A 46 2.52 5.87 4.68
C THR A 46 1.23 5.42 5.34
N THR A 47 1.23 4.21 5.92
CA THR A 47 0.00 3.63 6.47
C THR A 47 -0.50 4.32 7.73
N GLU A 48 0.37 5.08 8.42
CA GLU A 48 0.11 5.73 9.72
C GLU A 48 -0.35 4.72 10.81
N ALA A 49 0.06 3.46 10.67
CA ALA A 49 -0.32 2.37 11.56
C ALA A 49 0.65 1.18 11.43
N PRO A 50 0.69 0.24 12.40
CA PRO A 50 1.50 -0.97 12.33
C PRO A 50 1.08 -1.91 11.18
N ALA A 51 2.01 -2.76 10.72
CA ALA A 51 1.83 -3.64 9.56
C ALA A 51 0.55 -4.47 9.59
N ARG A 52 0.26 -5.15 10.72
CA ARG A 52 -0.88 -6.07 10.80
C ARG A 52 -2.22 -5.38 10.58
N SER A 53 -2.46 -4.26 11.28
CA SER A 53 -3.70 -3.49 11.15
C SER A 53 -3.82 -2.88 9.76
N SER A 54 -2.69 -2.39 9.21
CA SER A 54 -2.63 -1.83 7.86
C SER A 54 -2.97 -2.88 6.80
N LEU A 55 -2.31 -4.04 6.82
CA LEU A 55 -2.53 -5.11 5.85
C LEU A 55 -3.96 -5.66 5.90
N ASN A 56 -4.50 -5.89 7.09
CA ASN A 56 -5.88 -6.36 7.24
C ASN A 56 -6.87 -5.37 6.61
N LYS A 57 -6.70 -4.09 6.90
CA LYS A 57 -7.56 -3.03 6.38
C LYS A 57 -7.44 -2.86 4.87
N LEU A 58 -6.21 -2.86 4.35
CA LEU A 58 -5.96 -2.77 2.91
C LEU A 58 -6.55 -3.98 2.17
N CYS A 59 -6.40 -5.19 2.74
CA CYS A 59 -6.98 -6.41 2.20
C CYS A 59 -8.52 -6.33 2.18
N GLU A 60 -9.15 -5.95 3.29
CA GLU A 60 -10.62 -5.83 3.40
C GLU A 60 -11.19 -4.81 2.41
N ARG A 61 -10.51 -3.66 2.21
CA ARG A 61 -11.05 -2.52 1.48
C ARG A 61 -10.54 -2.38 0.05
N GLY A 62 -9.40 -2.97 -0.26
CA GLY A 62 -8.76 -2.82 -1.57
C GLY A 62 -8.31 -1.38 -1.84
N GLU A 63 -7.70 -0.73 -0.83
CA GLU A 63 -7.33 0.68 -0.86
C GLU A 63 -5.85 0.92 -1.26
N ALA A 64 -5.19 -0.05 -1.89
CA ALA A 64 -3.85 0.08 -2.48
C ALA A 64 -3.62 -0.99 -3.54
N HIS A 65 -2.58 -0.84 -4.37
CA HIS A 65 -2.12 -1.91 -5.24
C HIS A 65 -1.10 -2.79 -4.53
N TYR A 66 -0.21 -2.17 -3.79
CA TYR A 66 0.85 -2.84 -3.03
C TYR A 66 0.94 -2.30 -1.61
N CYS A 67 1.43 -3.15 -0.71
CA CYS A 67 1.85 -2.74 0.63
C CYS A 67 3.26 -3.27 0.89
N VAL A 68 4.19 -2.40 1.32
CA VAL A 68 5.57 -2.75 1.68
C VAL A 68 5.72 -2.60 3.20
N THR A 69 6.08 -3.70 3.86
CA THR A 69 6.28 -3.72 5.32
C THR A 69 7.66 -3.24 5.73
N GLU A 70 7.86 -2.98 7.03
CA GLU A 70 9.11 -2.51 7.62
C GLU A 70 10.28 -3.49 7.35
N VAL A 71 9.96 -4.77 7.17
CA VAL A 71 10.95 -5.83 6.88
C VAL A 71 11.15 -6.06 5.38
N GLY A 72 10.58 -5.18 4.52
CA GLY A 72 10.75 -5.23 3.08
C GLY A 72 9.88 -6.27 2.36
N THR A 73 8.93 -6.92 3.03
CA THR A 73 7.99 -7.82 2.35
C THR A 73 6.98 -7.00 1.55
N ILE A 74 6.81 -7.36 0.28
CA ILE A 74 5.85 -6.71 -0.63
C ILE A 74 4.61 -7.58 -0.76
N TYR A 75 3.46 -7.00 -0.49
CA TYR A 75 2.15 -7.65 -0.67
C TYR A 75 1.38 -6.98 -1.81
N ARG A 76 0.80 -7.81 -2.68
CA ARG A 76 -0.20 -7.36 -3.65
C ARG A 76 -1.57 -7.33 -2.97
N ILE A 77 -2.26 -6.19 -3.07
CA ILE A 77 -3.60 -5.98 -2.52
C ILE A 77 -4.62 -5.98 -3.66
N ILE A 78 -4.43 -5.10 -4.64
CA ILE A 78 -5.21 -5.02 -5.89
C ILE A 78 -4.26 -5.24 -7.06
N ASP A 79 -4.72 -5.89 -8.12
CA ASP A 79 -3.92 -6.10 -9.32
C ASP A 79 -3.55 -4.74 -9.95
N ARG A 80 -2.31 -4.66 -10.42
CA ARG A 80 -1.69 -3.40 -10.86
C ARG A 80 -2.37 -2.72 -12.05
N ASP A 81 -3.16 -3.44 -12.80
CA ASP A 81 -3.92 -2.96 -13.96
C ASP A 81 -5.35 -2.49 -13.59
N ARG A 82 -5.77 -2.73 -12.36
CA ARG A 82 -7.09 -2.35 -11.86
C ARG A 82 -7.04 -1.02 -11.10
N VAL A 83 -8.19 -0.41 -10.89
CA VAL A 83 -8.30 0.79 -10.05
C VAL A 83 -8.31 0.38 -8.57
N ALA A 84 -7.43 0.98 -7.77
CA ALA A 84 -7.47 0.89 -6.31
C ALA A 84 -7.76 2.28 -5.73
N PHE A 85 -8.62 2.38 -4.73
CA PHE A 85 -9.04 3.67 -4.15
C PHE A 85 -8.10 4.12 -3.03
N HIS A 86 -6.90 4.61 -3.37
CA HIS A 86 -5.85 5.02 -2.43
C HIS A 86 -5.68 6.54 -2.29
N ALA A 87 -6.05 7.33 -3.30
CA ALA A 87 -5.76 8.76 -3.33
C ALA A 87 -6.93 9.63 -2.81
N GLY A 88 -8.16 9.10 -2.82
CA GLY A 88 -9.35 9.83 -2.40
C GLY A 88 -9.53 11.14 -3.17
N ARG A 89 -9.95 12.21 -2.47
CA ARG A 89 -10.06 13.53 -3.14
C ARG A 89 -8.68 14.01 -3.52
N SER A 90 -8.37 13.95 -4.79
CA SER A 90 -7.04 14.16 -5.34
C SER A 90 -7.08 14.83 -6.71
N MET A 91 -6.00 15.55 -7.04
CA MET A 91 -5.81 16.23 -8.31
C MET A 91 -4.34 16.26 -8.68
N TRP A 92 -4.02 16.05 -9.95
CA TRP A 92 -2.69 16.17 -10.52
C TRP A 92 -2.74 16.77 -11.90
N ASN A 93 -2.12 17.95 -12.08
CA ASN A 93 -2.10 18.71 -13.36
C ASN A 93 -3.51 18.93 -13.95
N GLY A 94 -4.48 19.28 -13.11
CA GLY A 94 -5.86 19.53 -13.49
C GLY A 94 -6.73 18.29 -13.66
N LYS A 95 -6.15 17.08 -13.60
CA LYS A 95 -6.91 15.82 -13.59
C LYS A 95 -7.30 15.47 -12.16
N GLU A 96 -8.56 15.29 -11.90
CA GLU A 96 -9.11 14.79 -10.63
C GLU A 96 -9.08 13.26 -10.58
N ASP A 97 -9.43 12.69 -9.43
CA ASP A 97 -9.53 11.23 -9.22
C ASP A 97 -8.26 10.48 -9.64
N VAL A 98 -7.15 10.80 -8.96
CA VAL A 98 -5.82 10.22 -9.23
C VAL A 98 -5.81 8.70 -9.19
N ASP A 99 -6.75 8.06 -8.49
CA ASP A 99 -6.98 6.60 -8.49
C ASP A 99 -7.12 6.03 -9.90
N GLU A 100 -7.71 6.81 -10.83
CA GLU A 100 -8.02 6.39 -12.18
C GLU A 100 -6.81 6.22 -13.10
N PHE A 101 -5.67 6.82 -12.74
CA PHE A 101 -4.47 6.82 -13.58
C PHE A 101 -3.17 6.64 -12.80
N SER A 102 -3.24 6.04 -11.60
CA SER A 102 -2.04 5.83 -10.77
C SER A 102 -1.98 4.42 -10.14
N VAL A 103 -0.76 4.03 -9.76
CA VAL A 103 -0.50 2.90 -8.87
C VAL A 103 -0.20 3.44 -7.47
N GLY A 104 -0.99 3.03 -6.46
CA GLY A 104 -0.75 3.35 -5.06
C GLY A 104 0.05 2.28 -4.35
N ILE A 105 1.11 2.69 -3.64
CA ILE A 105 1.96 1.84 -2.81
C ILE A 105 1.87 2.35 -1.37
N GLU A 106 1.30 1.56 -0.48
CA GLU A 106 1.30 1.81 0.95
C GLU A 106 2.59 1.28 1.57
N CYS A 107 3.31 2.13 2.29
CA CYS A 107 4.52 1.76 3.01
C CYS A 107 4.22 1.80 4.50
N VAL A 108 4.39 0.67 5.18
CA VAL A 108 4.10 0.60 6.61
C VAL A 108 5.03 1.55 7.36
N GLY A 109 4.45 2.42 8.17
CA GLY A 109 5.18 3.44 8.89
C GLY A 109 4.43 4.77 8.97
N TYR A 110 5.13 5.81 9.37
CA TYR A 110 4.58 7.13 9.66
C TYR A 110 5.24 8.20 8.81
N HIS A 111 4.49 9.23 8.44
CA HIS A 111 4.94 10.30 7.55
C HIS A 111 6.11 11.13 8.12
N ASP A 112 6.32 11.09 9.42
CA ASP A 112 7.34 11.84 10.18
C ASP A 112 8.45 10.98 10.77
N LYS A 113 8.52 9.69 10.40
CA LYS A 113 9.55 8.76 10.86
C LYS A 113 10.35 8.20 9.70
N ALA A 114 11.66 8.08 9.90
CA ALA A 114 12.53 7.42 8.93
C ALA A 114 12.17 5.94 8.79
N MET A 115 12.36 5.40 7.60
CA MET A 115 12.18 3.99 7.29
C MET A 115 13.52 3.27 7.30
N ASP A 116 13.53 2.00 7.65
CA ASP A 116 14.73 1.17 7.59
C ASP A 116 15.17 0.93 6.15
N MET A 117 16.50 0.78 5.95
CA MET A 117 17.07 0.58 4.62
C MET A 117 16.57 -0.69 3.92
N VAL A 118 16.14 -1.71 4.66
CA VAL A 118 15.55 -2.92 4.08
C VAL A 118 14.20 -2.60 3.42
N GLN A 119 13.38 -1.78 4.07
CA GLN A 119 12.11 -1.32 3.52
C GLN A 119 12.33 -0.37 2.33
N ILE A 120 13.24 0.59 2.47
CA ILE A 120 13.59 1.54 1.39
C ILE A 120 14.06 0.79 0.13
N ARG A 121 14.88 -0.25 0.26
CA ARG A 121 15.31 -1.08 -0.91
C ARG A 121 14.12 -1.78 -1.57
N ALA A 122 13.24 -2.39 -0.78
CA ALA A 122 12.05 -3.05 -1.33
C ALA A 122 11.12 -2.06 -2.06
N ILE A 123 10.91 -0.86 -1.50
CA ILE A 123 10.14 0.21 -2.15
C ILE A 123 10.83 0.65 -3.45
N ARG A 124 12.16 0.89 -3.41
CA ARG A 124 12.94 1.27 -4.59
C ARG A 124 12.79 0.25 -5.71
N ASP A 125 12.98 -1.02 -5.38
CA ASP A 125 12.99 -2.09 -6.39
C ASP A 125 11.59 -2.22 -7.03
N LEU A 126 10.51 -2.17 -6.23
CA LEU A 126 9.13 -2.13 -6.73
C LEU A 126 8.85 -0.88 -7.59
N VAL A 127 9.29 0.30 -7.14
CA VAL A 127 9.12 1.55 -7.91
C VAL A 127 9.84 1.47 -9.25
N LYS A 128 11.10 0.98 -9.28
CA LYS A 128 11.87 0.85 -10.52
C LYS A 128 11.24 -0.13 -11.50
N GLU A 129 10.69 -1.24 -11.02
CA GLU A 129 9.94 -2.17 -11.88
C GLU A 129 8.69 -1.52 -12.49
N LEU A 130 7.90 -0.81 -11.68
CA LEU A 130 6.71 -0.11 -12.15
C LEU A 130 7.06 1.05 -13.09
N GLN A 131 8.13 1.79 -12.82
CA GLN A 131 8.63 2.83 -13.72
C GLN A 131 9.00 2.25 -15.10
N LYS A 132 9.73 1.14 -15.13
CA LYS A 132 10.09 0.44 -16.37
C LYS A 132 8.85 -0.03 -17.13
N MET A 133 7.90 -0.64 -16.43
CA MET A 133 6.68 -1.22 -17.00
C MET A 133 5.78 -0.15 -17.64
N TYR A 134 5.55 0.97 -16.93
CA TYR A 134 4.62 2.01 -17.34
C TYR A 134 5.31 3.23 -17.95
N LYS A 135 6.64 3.20 -18.09
CA LYS A 135 7.47 4.32 -18.61
C LYS A 135 7.25 5.62 -17.80
N ILE A 136 7.15 5.49 -16.48
CA ILE A 136 6.90 6.61 -15.56
C ILE A 136 8.24 7.26 -15.19
N PRO A 137 8.45 8.57 -15.48
CA PRO A 137 9.65 9.28 -15.10
C PRO A 137 9.66 9.59 -13.58
N ASP A 138 10.83 9.92 -13.04
CA ASP A 138 11.02 10.16 -11.61
C ASP A 138 10.08 11.24 -11.04
N GLU A 139 9.79 12.30 -11.81
CA GLU A 139 8.91 13.41 -11.40
C GLU A 139 7.45 12.97 -11.25
N ARG A 140 7.09 11.82 -11.80
CA ARG A 140 5.76 11.23 -11.68
C ARG A 140 5.70 10.11 -10.63
N VAL A 141 6.79 9.90 -9.89
CA VAL A 141 6.78 9.17 -8.61
C VAL A 141 6.59 10.21 -7.51
N VAL A 142 5.39 10.28 -6.98
CA VAL A 142 4.93 11.32 -6.04
C VAL A 142 4.42 10.69 -4.75
N CYS A 143 4.19 11.48 -3.72
CA CYS A 143 3.51 11.00 -2.51
C CYS A 143 2.06 11.49 -2.46
N HIS A 144 1.26 10.87 -1.58
CA HIS A 144 -0.15 11.23 -1.40
C HIS A 144 -0.34 12.73 -1.11
N SER A 145 0.58 13.32 -0.35
CA SER A 145 0.57 14.77 -0.05
C SER A 145 0.66 15.66 -1.29
N HIS A 146 1.29 15.21 -2.37
CA HIS A 146 1.35 15.97 -3.63
C HIS A 146 0.00 16.03 -4.34
N VAL A 147 -0.84 15.02 -4.21
CA VAL A 147 -2.07 14.87 -4.99
C VAL A 147 -3.33 15.16 -4.19
N ALA A 148 -3.35 14.88 -2.88
CA ALA A 148 -4.52 15.12 -2.03
C ALA A 148 -4.85 16.61 -1.90
N TYR A 149 -6.15 16.95 -1.93
CA TYR A 149 -6.61 18.31 -1.61
C TYR A 149 -7.84 18.29 -0.70
N GLY A 150 -8.04 19.38 0.05
CA GLY A 150 -9.19 19.64 0.88
C GLY A 150 -10.22 20.50 0.19
N ALA A 151 -11.52 20.24 0.44
CA ALA A 151 -12.60 21.15 0.09
C ALA A 151 -12.54 22.42 0.95
N PRO A 152 -13.22 23.48 0.54
CA PRO A 152 -13.39 24.68 1.36
C PRO A 152 -13.94 24.32 2.76
N ASN A 153 -13.45 25.02 3.75
CA ASN A 153 -13.86 24.84 5.14
C ASN A 153 -13.86 26.19 5.88
N LYS A 154 -14.05 26.19 7.19
CA LYS A 154 -14.10 27.43 7.99
C LYS A 154 -12.80 28.24 7.96
N TRP A 155 -11.64 27.61 7.72
CA TRP A 155 -10.33 28.27 7.68
C TRP A 155 -9.85 28.56 6.24
N GLN A 156 -10.15 27.65 5.29
CA GLN A 156 -9.76 27.75 3.89
C GLN A 156 -10.99 27.86 3.01
N LYS A 157 -11.19 29.02 2.39
CA LYS A 157 -12.38 29.30 1.56
C LYS A 157 -12.32 28.73 0.14
N LYS A 158 -11.17 28.15 -0.25
CA LYS A 158 -10.94 27.51 -1.55
C LYS A 158 -10.45 26.09 -1.39
N ASN A 159 -10.55 25.28 -2.43
CA ASN A 159 -9.87 24.00 -2.50
C ASN A 159 -8.37 24.20 -2.26
N HIS A 160 -7.75 23.37 -1.40
CA HIS A 160 -6.39 23.63 -0.91
C HIS A 160 -5.55 22.37 -0.78
N ARG A 161 -4.26 22.47 -1.07
CA ARG A 161 -3.25 21.48 -0.69
C ARG A 161 -3.03 21.49 0.83
N GLY A 162 -2.43 20.43 1.36
CA GLY A 162 -2.08 20.35 2.78
C GLY A 162 -3.07 19.60 3.64
N ARG A 163 -4.10 19.00 3.02
CA ARG A 163 -5.06 18.16 3.73
C ARG A 163 -4.42 16.90 4.34
N LYS A 164 -3.41 16.34 3.68
CA LYS A 164 -2.75 15.08 4.06
C LYS A 164 -1.25 15.26 4.11
N ARG A 165 -0.60 14.70 5.13
CA ARG A 165 0.87 14.57 5.24
C ARG A 165 1.38 13.17 4.92
N CYS A 166 0.46 12.25 4.64
CA CYS A 166 0.74 10.86 4.26
C CYS A 166 1.80 10.82 3.14
N GLY A 167 2.86 10.07 3.38
CA GLY A 167 3.95 9.87 2.44
C GLY A 167 4.87 11.08 2.22
N MET A 168 4.72 12.20 2.94
CA MET A 168 5.53 13.41 2.69
C MET A 168 7.04 13.18 2.75
N LEU A 169 7.49 12.19 3.54
CA LEU A 169 8.90 11.82 3.62
C LEU A 169 9.50 11.43 2.26
N PHE A 170 8.71 10.86 1.35
CA PHE A 170 9.16 10.46 0.02
C PHE A 170 9.40 11.64 -0.93
N ALA A 171 9.07 12.86 -0.53
CA ALA A 171 9.43 14.07 -1.26
C ALA A 171 10.81 14.63 -0.86
N MET A 172 11.36 14.20 0.28
CA MET A 172 12.65 14.66 0.78
C MET A 172 13.79 14.23 -0.14
N PRO A 173 14.75 15.11 -0.48
CA PRO A 173 15.86 14.80 -1.39
C PRO A 173 16.65 13.55 -0.99
N SER A 174 17.01 13.38 0.28
CA SER A 174 17.75 12.21 0.77
C SER A 174 16.99 10.91 0.58
N VAL A 175 15.68 10.89 0.88
CA VAL A 175 14.84 9.70 0.70
C VAL A 175 14.66 9.38 -0.79
N ARG A 176 14.46 10.40 -1.63
CA ARG A 176 14.40 10.22 -3.08
C ARG A 176 15.68 9.61 -3.64
N THR A 177 16.83 10.09 -3.17
CA THR A 177 18.15 9.52 -3.56
C THR A 177 18.25 8.05 -3.17
N GLN A 178 17.83 7.68 -1.95
CA GLN A 178 17.80 6.28 -1.51
C GLN A 178 16.87 5.41 -2.36
N LEU A 179 15.77 5.98 -2.87
CA LEU A 179 14.85 5.33 -3.82
C LEU A 179 15.39 5.33 -5.26
N GLY A 180 16.55 5.90 -5.52
CA GLY A 180 17.12 6.03 -6.87
C GLY A 180 16.34 6.99 -7.76
N LEU A 181 15.64 7.96 -7.19
CA LEU A 181 14.87 8.99 -7.90
C LEU A 181 15.69 10.29 -7.96
N THR A 182 16.17 10.63 -9.14
CA THR A 182 17.07 11.79 -9.35
C THR A 182 16.32 13.09 -9.56
N ARG A 183 15.09 13.03 -10.03
CA ARG A 183 14.24 14.18 -10.33
C ARG A 183 12.96 14.15 -9.50
N ARG A 184 12.40 15.33 -9.23
CA ARG A 184 11.14 15.50 -8.49
C ARG A 184 10.30 16.60 -9.15
N PRO A 185 8.98 16.70 -8.82
CA PRO A 185 8.17 17.83 -9.26
C PRO A 185 8.80 19.15 -8.78
N ALA A 186 8.96 20.11 -9.69
CA ALA A 186 9.58 21.41 -9.36
C ALA A 186 8.61 22.30 -8.57
N SER A 187 7.30 22.16 -8.77
CA SER A 187 6.26 22.97 -8.12
C SER A 187 4.89 22.33 -8.28
N ASP A 188 3.92 22.79 -7.51
CA ASP A 188 2.52 22.41 -7.65
C ASP A 188 1.88 23.13 -8.86
N ALA A 189 1.62 22.38 -9.92
CA ALA A 189 1.00 22.90 -11.14
C ALA A 189 -0.45 23.36 -10.91
N ASP A 190 -1.17 22.71 -9.97
CA ASP A 190 -2.57 23.04 -9.68
C ASP A 190 -2.68 24.35 -8.87
N VAL A 191 -1.71 24.57 -7.97
CA VAL A 191 -1.59 25.85 -7.25
C VAL A 191 -1.17 26.99 -8.20
N ARG A 192 -0.18 26.75 -9.08
CA ARG A 192 0.23 27.75 -10.09
C ARG A 192 -0.91 28.12 -11.03
N ALA A 193 -1.70 27.15 -11.42
CA ALA A 193 -2.88 27.39 -12.28
C ALA A 193 -4.11 27.89 -11.49
N LYS A 194 -3.96 28.25 -10.21
CA LYS A 194 -5.02 28.76 -9.32
C LYS A 194 -6.24 27.82 -9.15
N ARG A 195 -6.13 26.55 -9.53
CA ARG A 195 -7.14 25.52 -9.24
C ARG A 195 -7.23 25.20 -7.75
N LEU A 196 -6.07 25.24 -7.08
CA LEU A 196 -5.93 25.04 -5.63
C LEU A 196 -5.17 26.22 -5.03
N VAL A 197 -5.26 26.34 -3.71
CA VAL A 197 -4.39 27.24 -2.92
C VAL A 197 -3.49 26.43 -2.00
N VAL A 198 -2.41 27.05 -1.51
CA VAL A 198 -1.57 26.47 -0.47
C VAL A 198 -2.34 26.50 0.85
N GLY A 199 -2.52 25.36 1.47
CA GLY A 199 -3.18 25.22 2.77
C GLY A 199 -2.22 24.89 3.92
N ASP A 200 -1.02 24.40 3.61
CA ASP A 200 0.04 24.08 4.57
C ASP A 200 1.40 24.47 3.97
N ASP A 201 1.97 25.56 4.47
CA ASP A 201 3.21 26.11 3.95
C ASP A 201 4.44 25.27 4.32
N TYR A 202 4.41 24.62 5.49
CA TYR A 202 5.45 23.66 5.87
C TYR A 202 5.46 22.47 4.90
N LEU A 203 4.30 21.88 4.63
CA LEU A 203 4.20 20.78 3.68
C LEU A 203 4.66 21.20 2.28
N ARG A 204 4.31 22.42 1.82
CA ARG A 204 4.79 22.97 0.53
C ARG A 204 6.32 23.00 0.47
N ARG A 205 7.00 23.41 1.56
CA ARG A 205 8.47 23.41 1.64
C ARG A 205 9.06 21.99 1.64
N VAL A 206 8.39 21.00 2.23
CA VAL A 206 8.81 19.58 2.15
C VAL A 206 8.67 19.06 0.73
N LEU A 207 7.52 19.30 0.10
CA LEU A 207 7.20 18.75 -1.20
C LEU A 207 8.06 19.32 -2.34
N TYR A 208 8.35 20.62 -2.29
CA TYR A 208 8.96 21.36 -3.41
C TYR A 208 10.22 22.17 -3.03
N GLY A 209 10.52 22.28 -1.75
CA GLY A 209 11.65 23.04 -1.23
C GLY A 209 12.86 22.14 -0.88
N SER A 210 13.74 22.68 -0.04
CA SER A 210 14.98 22.03 0.39
C SER A 210 14.91 21.35 1.76
N VAL A 211 13.70 21.14 2.30
CA VAL A 211 13.55 20.46 3.60
C VAL A 211 13.91 18.99 3.44
N ASP A 212 14.97 18.56 4.10
CA ASP A 212 15.52 17.21 4.03
C ASP A 212 15.69 16.54 5.41
N THR A 213 15.15 17.16 6.45
CA THR A 213 15.16 16.62 7.80
C THR A 213 13.77 16.59 8.38
N MET A 214 13.41 15.46 8.99
CA MET A 214 12.19 15.38 9.79
C MET A 214 12.41 16.19 11.06
N LYS A 215 11.70 17.31 11.22
CA LYS A 215 11.71 18.01 12.51
C LYS A 215 10.86 17.24 13.47
N ALA A 216 11.42 16.85 14.61
CA ALA A 216 10.71 16.19 15.72
C ALA A 216 9.60 17.06 16.33
N SER A 217 9.51 18.32 15.97
CA SER A 217 8.45 19.24 16.38
C SER A 217 7.98 20.07 15.21
N TYR A 218 6.75 19.82 14.77
CA TYR A 218 6.03 20.75 13.93
C TYR A 218 5.85 22.06 14.72
N PRO A 219 6.03 23.26 14.10
CA PRO A 219 5.46 24.44 14.71
C PRO A 219 3.98 24.11 14.89
N LYS A 220 3.45 24.32 16.08
CA LYS A 220 2.01 24.25 16.37
C LYS A 220 1.32 25.35 15.58
N THR A 221 1.23 25.21 14.27
CA THR A 221 0.14 25.84 13.52
C THR A 221 -1.09 25.18 14.09
N PRO A 222 -2.12 25.91 14.51
CA PRO A 222 -3.34 25.28 14.96
C PRO A 222 -3.80 24.40 13.81
N SER A 223 -3.53 23.09 13.91
CA SER A 223 -4.25 22.11 13.12
C SER A 223 -5.70 22.40 13.38
N PRO A 224 -6.54 22.53 12.33
CA PRO A 224 -7.96 22.47 12.54
C PRO A 224 -8.17 21.23 13.39
N THR A 225 -8.66 21.40 14.59
CA THR A 225 -8.91 20.36 15.58
C THR A 225 -9.36 19.11 14.85
N GLN A 226 -8.47 18.13 14.74
CA GLN A 226 -8.92 16.78 14.49
C GLN A 226 -9.76 16.51 15.73
N GLY A 227 -11.09 16.48 15.55
CA GLY A 227 -11.96 15.91 16.53
C GLY A 227 -11.33 14.59 16.92
N GLN A 228 -11.18 14.39 18.19
CA GLN A 228 -10.64 13.22 18.84
C GLN A 228 -11.49 12.01 18.46
N GLU A 229 -11.30 11.53 17.24
CA GLU A 229 -11.76 10.21 16.85
C GLU A 229 -10.54 9.54 16.23
N GLY A 230 -10.12 8.42 16.83
CA GLY A 230 -9.03 7.57 16.38
C GLY A 230 -9.27 7.11 14.95
N GLY A 231 -8.98 7.99 14.00
CA GLY A 231 -9.25 7.85 12.59
C GLY A 231 -7.97 7.76 11.78
N GLY A 232 -7.37 6.57 11.78
CA GLY A 232 -6.57 6.20 10.62
C GLY A 232 -7.44 6.27 9.37
N LEU A 233 -6.82 6.38 8.21
CA LEU A 233 -7.29 6.33 6.79
C LEU A 233 -8.81 6.48 6.45
N LEU A 234 -9.74 6.38 7.41
CA LEU A 234 -11.20 6.26 7.20
C LEU A 234 -12.06 7.45 7.63
N SER A 235 -11.53 8.43 8.36
CA SER A 235 -12.39 9.54 8.80
C SER A 235 -12.96 10.37 7.64
N TRP A 236 -12.40 10.25 6.45
CA TRP A 236 -12.85 10.97 5.27
C TRP A 236 -13.98 10.28 4.49
N LEU A 237 -14.25 8.99 4.72
CA LEU A 237 -15.33 8.25 4.03
C LEU A 237 -16.74 8.52 4.63
N ARG A 238 -16.82 9.07 5.84
CA ARG A 238 -18.11 9.38 6.48
C ARG A 238 -18.69 10.78 6.19
N GLY A 239 -18.03 11.59 5.38
CA GLY A 239 -18.48 12.92 5.06
C GLY A 239 -19.18 13.00 3.70
N ASN A 240 -20.50 13.04 3.69
CA ASN A 240 -21.41 13.40 2.60
C ASN A 240 -21.84 12.30 1.62
N THR A 241 -22.78 11.48 2.05
CA THR A 241 -23.89 11.06 1.18
C THR A 241 -25.13 11.89 1.51
N LYS A 242 -25.14 13.17 1.23
CA LYS A 242 -26.38 13.90 0.98
C LYS A 242 -26.54 14.00 -0.53
N LYS A 243 -27.44 13.15 -1.03
CA LYS A 243 -28.02 13.20 -2.35
C LYS A 243 -28.63 14.59 -2.60
N PRO A 244 -28.36 15.29 -3.71
CA PRO A 244 -29.11 16.49 -4.05
C PRO A 244 -30.54 16.06 -4.38
N GLU A 245 -31.53 16.62 -3.73
CA GLU A 245 -32.90 16.62 -4.17
C GLU A 245 -33.00 17.44 -5.46
N THR A 246 -33.16 16.77 -6.58
CA THR A 246 -33.59 17.43 -7.81
C THR A 246 -35.12 17.52 -7.79
N LYS A 247 -35.59 18.76 -7.68
CA LYS A 247 -36.97 19.13 -8.04
C LYS A 247 -37.15 18.88 -9.54
N ASN A 248 -38.13 18.05 -9.85
CA ASN A 248 -38.62 17.78 -11.20
C ASN A 248 -39.51 18.93 -11.68
N PRO A 249 -39.42 19.41 -12.92
CA PRO A 249 -40.59 19.80 -13.63
C PRO A 249 -40.77 18.94 -14.90
N ASP A 250 -41.95 18.49 -14.99
CA ASP A 250 -42.68 17.83 -16.05
C ASP A 250 -42.33 18.28 -17.48
N ALA A 251 -42.01 17.35 -18.37
CA ALA A 251 -42.37 17.43 -19.78
C ALA A 251 -41.98 16.17 -20.59
N GLY A 252 -42.97 15.52 -21.18
CA GLY A 252 -42.80 14.90 -22.49
C GLY A 252 -42.39 13.43 -22.56
N LYS A 253 -43.34 12.50 -22.48
CA LYS A 253 -43.20 11.13 -22.99
C LYS A 253 -43.03 11.12 -24.52
N PRO A 254 -42.21 10.24 -25.05
CA PRO A 254 -42.58 9.48 -26.26
C PRO A 254 -42.75 7.98 -25.93
N GLN A 255 -43.87 7.45 -26.34
CA GLN A 255 -44.15 6.02 -26.43
C GLN A 255 -43.16 5.37 -27.38
N ILE A 256 -42.56 4.27 -26.98
CA ILE A 256 -41.91 3.33 -27.89
C ILE A 256 -42.61 1.98 -27.79
N SER A 257 -43.10 1.60 -28.96
CA SER A 257 -43.80 0.40 -29.34
C SER A 257 -43.13 -0.89 -28.91
N ALA A 258 -43.90 -1.77 -28.32
CA ALA A 258 -43.55 -3.16 -28.06
C ALA A 258 -43.41 -3.93 -29.38
N LYS A 259 -42.28 -4.57 -29.61
CA LYS A 259 -42.16 -5.78 -30.45
C LYS A 259 -40.90 -6.55 -30.10
N ASN A 260 -41.12 -7.76 -29.71
CA ASN A 260 -40.38 -9.00 -29.68
C ASN A 260 -40.18 -9.59 -28.27
N PRO A 261 -40.69 -10.78 -28.01
CA PRO A 261 -40.44 -11.52 -26.78
C PRO A 261 -39.00 -12.07 -26.78
N PRO A 262 -38.39 -12.24 -25.59
CA PRO A 262 -37.05 -12.82 -25.46
C PRO A 262 -37.04 -14.30 -25.82
N PRO A 263 -35.91 -14.84 -26.33
CA PRO A 263 -35.78 -16.26 -26.65
C PRO A 263 -35.87 -17.12 -25.40
N PRO A 264 -36.36 -18.39 -25.54
CA PRO A 264 -36.48 -19.30 -24.41
C PRO A 264 -35.11 -19.68 -23.82
N PRO A 265 -35.04 -19.96 -22.52
CA PRO A 265 -33.78 -20.32 -21.84
C PRO A 265 -33.25 -21.68 -22.36
N PRO A 266 -31.92 -21.86 -22.42
CA PRO A 266 -31.30 -23.12 -22.81
C PRO A 266 -31.64 -24.23 -21.82
N LYS A 267 -31.88 -25.44 -22.34
CA LYS A 267 -32.18 -26.66 -21.58
C LYS A 267 -31.01 -26.95 -20.61
N LEU A 268 -31.34 -27.10 -19.33
CA LEU A 268 -30.42 -27.51 -18.27
C LEU A 268 -29.89 -28.93 -18.58
N VAL A 269 -28.57 -29.03 -18.68
CA VAL A 269 -27.83 -30.30 -18.62
C VAL A 269 -27.85 -30.76 -17.16
N PRO A 270 -28.09 -32.06 -16.83
CA PRO A 270 -28.12 -32.52 -15.46
C PRO A 270 -26.75 -32.29 -14.80
N ALA A 271 -26.75 -31.71 -13.62
CA ALA A 271 -25.56 -31.50 -12.81
C ALA A 271 -24.98 -32.87 -12.36
N PRO A 272 -23.64 -33.01 -12.30
CA PRO A 272 -23.01 -34.20 -11.75
C PRO A 272 -23.38 -34.33 -10.26
N THR A 273 -23.63 -35.58 -9.85
CA THR A 273 -23.99 -35.96 -8.50
C THR A 273 -23.01 -35.38 -7.47
N PRO A 274 -23.49 -34.79 -6.35
CA PRO A 274 -22.61 -34.23 -5.34
C PRO A 274 -21.78 -35.33 -4.67
N VAL A 275 -20.48 -35.24 -4.76
CA VAL A 275 -19.55 -35.97 -3.88
C VAL A 275 -19.78 -35.43 -2.47
N ALA A 276 -20.03 -36.32 -1.52
CA ALA A 276 -20.25 -35.98 -0.12
C ALA A 276 -19.13 -35.04 0.41
N PRO A 277 -19.45 -33.98 1.11
CA PRO A 277 -18.44 -33.07 1.64
C PRO A 277 -17.59 -33.81 2.67
N VAL A 278 -16.28 -33.88 2.41
CA VAL A 278 -15.31 -34.26 3.44
C VAL A 278 -15.45 -33.23 4.56
N ALA A 279 -15.78 -33.69 5.77
CA ALA A 279 -15.95 -32.88 6.95
C ALA A 279 -14.70 -31.97 7.12
N PRO A 280 -14.87 -30.65 7.34
CA PRO A 280 -13.73 -29.76 7.57
C PRO A 280 -13.00 -30.23 8.83
N VAL A 281 -11.72 -30.61 8.67
CA VAL A 281 -10.84 -30.86 9.81
C VAL A 281 -10.79 -29.58 10.61
N ALA A 282 -11.34 -29.61 11.82
CA ALA A 282 -11.35 -28.47 12.74
C ALA A 282 -9.92 -27.91 12.88
N PRO A 283 -9.71 -26.61 12.83
CA PRO A 283 -8.39 -26.02 12.95
C PRO A 283 -7.81 -26.43 14.32
N LYS A 284 -6.71 -27.20 14.32
CA LYS A 284 -6.01 -27.56 15.55
C LYS A 284 -5.62 -26.28 16.26
N SER A 285 -6.07 -26.11 17.51
CA SER A 285 -5.72 -24.95 18.35
C SER A 285 -4.19 -24.73 18.36
N PRO A 286 -3.70 -23.48 18.44
CA PRO A 286 -2.27 -23.20 18.48
C PRO A 286 -1.60 -23.92 19.67
N PRO A 287 -0.34 -24.39 19.52
CA PRO A 287 0.39 -25.05 20.61
C PRO A 287 0.57 -24.09 21.79
N LYS A 288 0.40 -24.62 23.00
CA LYS A 288 0.43 -23.84 24.25
C LYS A 288 1.73 -24.03 25.05
N SER A 289 2.57 -25.02 24.69
CA SER A 289 3.82 -25.31 25.37
C SER A 289 4.96 -25.70 24.42
N ILE A 290 6.19 -25.63 24.88
CA ILE A 290 7.39 -26.06 24.15
C ILE A 290 7.31 -27.57 23.84
N ALA A 291 6.79 -28.37 24.78
CA ALA A 291 6.60 -29.81 24.58
C ALA A 291 5.63 -30.06 23.40
N GLU A 292 4.54 -29.31 23.33
CA GLU A 292 3.57 -29.39 22.25
C GLU A 292 4.12 -28.93 20.90
N LEU A 293 4.96 -27.88 20.87
CA LEU A 293 5.70 -27.47 19.68
C LEU A 293 6.56 -28.63 19.14
N LYS A 294 7.37 -29.26 20.02
CA LYS A 294 8.22 -30.42 19.66
C LYS A 294 7.38 -31.57 19.14
N ALA A 295 6.31 -31.93 19.84
CA ALA A 295 5.39 -33.03 19.44
C ALA A 295 4.74 -32.77 18.07
N ARG A 296 4.54 -31.51 17.68
CA ARG A 296 4.01 -31.13 16.36
C ARG A 296 5.11 -30.95 15.29
N GLY A 297 6.37 -31.30 15.59
CA GLY A 297 7.49 -31.27 14.65
C GLY A 297 8.11 -29.88 14.44
N TYR A 298 7.91 -28.94 15.36
CA TYR A 298 8.62 -27.66 15.33
C TYR A 298 10.02 -27.80 15.92
N VAL A 299 11.00 -27.16 15.29
CA VAL A 299 12.41 -27.16 15.69
C VAL A 299 12.83 -25.75 16.08
N LEU A 300 13.60 -25.60 17.13
CA LEU A 300 14.21 -24.34 17.53
C LEU A 300 15.29 -23.97 16.51
N LYS A 301 15.08 -22.87 15.78
CA LYS A 301 16.00 -22.38 14.74
C LYS A 301 17.05 -21.41 15.29
N GLY A 302 16.80 -20.82 16.45
CA GLY A 302 17.70 -19.91 17.11
C GLY A 302 16.98 -19.02 18.13
N SER A 303 17.73 -18.14 18.76
CA SER A 303 17.18 -17.17 19.71
C SER A 303 17.55 -15.74 19.31
N VAL A 304 16.64 -14.82 19.53
CA VAL A 304 16.87 -13.39 19.33
C VAL A 304 17.93 -12.90 20.32
N THR A 305 18.97 -12.24 19.81
CA THR A 305 20.04 -11.64 20.63
C THR A 305 20.44 -10.29 20.05
N LYS A 306 21.27 -9.52 20.77
CA LYS A 306 21.77 -8.24 20.27
C LYS A 306 22.44 -8.42 18.88
N GLY A 307 21.86 -7.82 17.84
CA GLY A 307 22.33 -7.92 16.45
C GLY A 307 21.84 -9.15 15.67
N VAL A 308 21.10 -10.08 16.29
CA VAL A 308 20.47 -11.24 15.64
C VAL A 308 18.95 -11.12 15.79
N THR A 309 18.30 -10.60 14.79
CA THR A 309 16.85 -10.35 14.78
C THR A 309 16.04 -11.61 14.39
N ALA A 310 14.76 -11.60 14.69
CA ALA A 310 13.83 -12.65 14.29
C ALA A 310 13.85 -12.89 12.76
N SER A 311 13.95 -11.83 11.97
CA SER A 311 14.03 -11.92 10.51
C SER A 311 15.34 -12.53 10.01
N LYS A 312 16.46 -12.37 10.74
CA LYS A 312 17.72 -13.04 10.41
C LYS A 312 17.64 -14.56 10.64
N ILE A 313 16.87 -15.01 11.63
CA ILE A 313 16.71 -16.42 11.98
C ILE A 313 15.64 -17.09 11.10
N ALA A 314 14.49 -16.46 10.96
CA ALA A 314 13.30 -17.02 10.31
C ALA A 314 13.07 -16.52 8.87
N GLY A 315 13.90 -15.59 8.39
CA GLY A 315 13.70 -14.95 7.09
C GLY A 315 12.32 -14.29 6.99
N GLY A 316 11.71 -14.30 5.82
CA GLY A 316 10.36 -13.76 5.59
C GLY A 316 9.23 -14.48 6.35
N ARG A 317 9.51 -15.57 7.06
CA ARG A 317 8.51 -16.32 7.84
C ARG A 317 8.45 -15.95 9.32
N TRP A 318 9.21 -14.95 9.78
CA TRP A 318 9.29 -14.57 11.19
C TRP A 318 7.93 -14.22 11.82
N ASN A 319 6.96 -13.73 11.04
CA ASN A 319 5.61 -13.37 11.47
C ASN A 319 4.53 -14.30 10.86
N SER A 320 4.88 -15.52 10.50
CA SER A 320 3.92 -16.48 9.94
C SER A 320 3.25 -17.32 11.03
N LYS A 321 2.06 -17.87 10.73
CA LYS A 321 1.37 -18.83 11.60
C LYS A 321 2.11 -20.17 11.79
N ASP A 322 3.15 -20.43 10.99
CA ASP A 322 4.03 -21.58 11.09
C ASP A 322 5.32 -21.27 11.86
N THR A 323 5.43 -20.08 12.43
CA THR A 323 6.52 -19.65 13.31
C THR A 323 5.98 -19.42 14.71
N TYR A 324 6.71 -19.84 15.72
CA TYR A 324 6.36 -19.64 17.12
C TYR A 324 7.53 -19.06 17.87
N TYR A 325 7.22 -18.19 18.82
CA TYR A 325 8.18 -17.58 19.73
C TYR A 325 8.00 -18.14 21.13
N THR A 326 9.12 -18.37 21.83
CA THR A 326 9.07 -18.82 23.22
C THR A 326 9.91 -17.91 24.11
N ILE A 327 9.32 -17.46 25.21
CA ILE A 327 10.01 -16.74 26.28
C ILE A 327 9.41 -17.13 27.62
N ARG A 328 10.24 -17.44 28.64
CA ARG A 328 9.78 -17.82 29.98
C ARG A 328 8.65 -18.87 29.96
N ASN A 329 8.81 -19.92 29.13
CA ASN A 329 7.84 -21.01 28.90
C ASN A 329 6.51 -20.59 28.23
N LYS A 330 6.34 -19.33 27.85
CA LYS A 330 5.18 -18.87 27.09
C LYS A 330 5.41 -19.08 25.60
N VAL A 331 4.42 -19.63 24.89
CA VAL A 331 4.42 -19.80 23.43
C VAL A 331 3.55 -18.72 22.81
N ILE A 332 4.10 -18.00 21.83
CA ILE A 332 3.42 -16.91 21.10
C ILE A 332 3.46 -17.25 19.62
N PRO A 333 2.31 -17.34 18.92
CA PRO A 333 2.29 -17.53 17.48
C PRO A 333 2.91 -16.34 16.75
N GLY A 334 3.70 -16.59 15.70
CA GLY A 334 4.39 -15.55 14.95
C GLY A 334 3.44 -14.59 14.23
N ASP A 335 2.28 -15.07 13.79
CA ASP A 335 1.25 -14.24 13.18
C ASP A 335 0.49 -13.36 14.18
N THR A 336 0.71 -13.55 15.48
CA THR A 336 0.10 -12.74 16.55
C THR A 336 1.12 -11.90 17.32
N ILE A 337 2.44 -12.14 17.12
CA ILE A 337 3.47 -11.41 17.84
C ILE A 337 3.58 -9.98 17.33
N ASP A 338 3.62 -9.03 18.25
CA ASP A 338 3.96 -7.65 17.94
C ASP A 338 5.49 -7.53 17.79
N PRO A 339 6.00 -7.00 16.65
CA PRO A 339 7.43 -6.81 16.45
C PRO A 339 8.12 -6.02 17.57
N ALA A 340 7.40 -5.07 18.19
CA ALA A 340 7.90 -4.27 19.31
C ALA A 340 8.12 -5.10 20.58
N HIS A 341 7.52 -6.28 20.68
CA HIS A 341 7.64 -7.19 21.82
C HIS A 341 8.56 -8.39 21.52
N ILE A 342 9.33 -8.35 20.44
CA ILE A 342 10.37 -9.35 20.18
C ILE A 342 11.62 -8.98 20.96
N GLU A 343 11.85 -9.69 22.08
CA GLU A 343 12.91 -9.40 23.03
C GLU A 343 14.10 -10.34 22.89
N ASN A 344 15.27 -9.90 23.40
CA ASN A 344 16.42 -10.77 23.53
C ASN A 344 16.10 -11.99 24.41
N GLY A 345 16.54 -13.17 23.97
CA GLY A 345 16.26 -14.44 24.66
C GLY A 345 15.04 -15.18 24.11
N MET A 346 14.22 -14.57 23.25
CA MET A 346 13.12 -15.30 22.60
C MET A 346 13.63 -16.37 21.66
N GLY A 347 13.23 -17.63 21.89
CA GLY A 347 13.49 -18.75 20.99
C GLY A 347 12.51 -18.73 19.80
N ILE A 348 13.00 -19.03 18.61
CA ILE A 348 12.20 -19.06 17.37
C ILE A 348 12.08 -20.51 16.89
N TRP A 349 10.85 -20.96 16.76
CA TRP A 349 10.49 -22.33 16.39
C TRP A 349 9.80 -22.33 15.03
N MET A 350 10.23 -23.22 14.14
CA MET A 350 9.67 -23.38 12.79
C MET A 350 9.69 -24.85 12.39
N LYS A 351 8.83 -25.19 11.43
CA LYS A 351 8.90 -26.49 10.74
C LYS A 351 9.95 -26.49 9.63
#